data_c5cae7467f28659d0545ca704c683845
#
_entry.id   c5cae7467f28659d0545ca704c683845
#
_cell.length_a   1.000
_cell.length_b   1.000
_cell.length_c   1.000
_cell.angle_alpha   90.00
_cell.angle_beta   90.00
_cell.angle_gamma   90.00
#
_symmetry.space_group_name_H-M   'P 1'
#
loop_
_entity.id
_entity.type
_entity.pdbx_description
1 polymer ?
#
loop_
_entity_poly.entity_id
_entity_poly.type
_entity_poly.pdbx_seq_one_letter_code
_entity_poly.pdbx_strand_id
1 'polypeptide(L)'
;MRVRKFKIKIQSQDQFRDDVIKTWKMTEKGKPLEGDYDLILSFPDLSWLSKILSPERLRIIQTIRDKKPESIYQLAKFLGRAPANVQKDVHDLAEYKIIELKKTRKKGQKRESLHPEYNWDGFDIAV
;
A
#
# COMPACT_ATOMS: atom_id res chain seq x y z
N MET A 1 5.13 2.31 -21.70
CA MET A 1 4.30 2.47 -20.50
C MET A 1 5.16 2.34 -19.26
N ARG A 2 5.05 3.29 -18.33
CA ARG A 2 5.79 3.21 -17.08
C ARG A 2 5.14 2.20 -16.14
N VAL A 3 5.93 1.26 -15.64
CA VAL A 3 5.46 0.29 -14.65
C VAL A 3 5.58 0.92 -13.27
N ARG A 4 4.49 0.91 -12.50
CA ARG A 4 4.48 1.42 -11.12
C ARG A 4 4.65 0.25 -10.17
N LYS A 5 5.75 0.23 -9.46
CA LYS A 5 6.06 -0.81 -8.47
C LYS A 5 6.52 -0.23 -7.16
N PHE A 6 6.23 -0.94 -6.08
CA PHE A 6 6.85 -0.65 -4.79
C PHE A 6 7.69 -1.85 -4.34
N LYS A 7 8.66 -1.57 -3.49
CA LYS A 7 9.57 -2.58 -2.96
C LYS A 7 9.43 -2.65 -1.44
N ILE A 8 9.41 -3.86 -0.92
CA ILE A 8 9.45 -4.11 0.52
C ILE A 8 10.82 -4.67 0.85
N LYS A 9 11.53 -4.04 1.78
CA LYS A 9 12.82 -4.50 2.27
C LYS A 9 12.71 -4.95 3.72
N ILE A 10 13.31 -6.08 4.01
CA ILE A 10 13.48 -6.53 5.39
C ILE A 10 14.89 -6.15 5.81
N GLN A 11 15.00 -5.15 6.69
CA GLN A 11 16.28 -4.55 7.08
C GLN A 11 16.33 -4.27 8.56
N SER A 12 17.50 -4.46 9.20
CA SER A 12 17.75 -3.97 10.54
C SER A 12 17.73 -2.43 10.55
N GLN A 13 17.61 -1.83 11.73
CA GLN A 13 17.67 -0.38 11.87
C GLN A 13 18.98 0.21 11.34
N ASP A 14 20.08 -0.48 11.57
CA ASP A 14 21.39 -0.02 11.09
C ASP A 14 21.47 -0.05 9.57
N GLN A 15 21.00 -1.12 8.94
CA GLN A 15 20.93 -1.22 7.49
C GLN A 15 20.03 -0.14 6.89
N PHE A 16 18.91 0.11 7.53
CA PHE A 16 17.98 1.16 7.10
C PHE A 16 18.63 2.54 7.17
N ARG A 17 19.35 2.82 8.27
CA ARG A 17 20.07 4.09 8.44
C ARG A 17 21.13 4.27 7.35
N ASP A 18 21.91 3.23 7.08
CA ASP A 18 22.95 3.27 6.05
C ASP A 18 22.33 3.52 4.67
N ASP A 19 21.22 2.87 4.37
CA ASP A 19 20.51 3.06 3.10
C ASP A 19 19.95 4.48 2.96
N VAL A 20 19.43 5.05 4.05
CA VAL A 20 18.92 6.44 4.05
C VAL A 20 20.06 7.41 3.75
N ILE A 21 21.21 7.24 4.40
CA ILE A 21 22.38 8.10 4.18
C ILE A 21 22.87 7.97 2.73
N LYS A 22 22.97 6.75 2.23
CA LYS A 22 23.36 6.49 0.85
C LYS A 22 22.40 7.12 -0.16
N THR A 23 21.11 6.99 0.08
CA THR A 23 20.06 7.57 -0.76
C THR A 23 20.15 9.08 -0.77
N TRP A 24 20.37 9.70 0.40
CA TRP A 24 20.57 11.14 0.53
C TRP A 24 21.73 11.62 -0.34
N LYS A 25 22.87 10.96 -0.25
CA LYS A 25 24.05 11.29 -1.05
C LYS A 25 23.81 11.13 -2.55
N MET A 26 23.07 10.11 -2.94
CA MET A 26 22.69 9.89 -4.34
C MET A 26 21.77 10.99 -4.86
N THR A 27 20.82 11.42 -4.02
CA THR A 27 19.90 12.51 -4.37
C THR A 27 20.62 13.83 -4.55
N GLU A 28 21.58 14.14 -3.68
CA GLU A 28 22.43 15.34 -3.81
C GLU A 28 23.22 15.36 -5.11
N LYS A 29 23.60 14.18 -5.61
CA LYS A 29 24.33 14.04 -6.88
C LYS A 29 23.39 13.98 -8.09
N GLY A 30 22.08 14.17 -7.90
CA GLY A 30 21.11 14.12 -8.98
C GLY A 30 20.82 12.72 -9.53
N LYS A 31 21.23 11.68 -8.81
CA LYS A 31 20.95 10.30 -9.20
C LYS A 31 19.56 9.87 -8.73
N PRO A 32 18.84 9.02 -9.51
CA PRO A 32 17.53 8.54 -9.07
C PRO A 32 17.62 7.65 -7.84
N LEU A 33 16.54 7.56 -7.09
CA LEU A 33 16.38 6.60 -6.01
C LEU A 33 16.54 5.17 -6.53
N GLU A 34 16.80 4.24 -5.62
CA GLU A 34 17.09 2.83 -5.91
C GLU A 34 16.12 2.21 -6.92
N GLY A 35 16.64 1.82 -8.09
CA GLY A 35 15.89 1.09 -9.10
C GLY A 35 14.69 1.83 -9.69
N ASP A 36 13.77 1.05 -10.24
CA ASP A 36 12.56 1.55 -10.89
C ASP A 36 11.34 1.57 -9.95
N TYR A 37 11.57 1.72 -8.64
CA TYR A 37 10.50 1.70 -7.64
C TYR A 37 10.05 3.11 -7.29
N ASP A 38 8.73 3.30 -7.28
CA ASP A 38 8.12 4.56 -6.88
C ASP A 38 7.95 4.69 -5.35
N LEU A 39 8.06 3.58 -4.63
CA LEU A 39 7.94 3.54 -3.18
C LEU A 39 8.79 2.40 -2.63
N ILE A 40 9.49 2.66 -1.54
CA ILE A 40 10.24 1.63 -0.82
C ILE A 40 9.77 1.61 0.63
N LEU A 41 9.32 0.44 1.09
CA LEU A 41 8.91 0.22 2.47
C LEU A 41 9.93 -0.67 3.15
N SER A 42 10.36 -0.31 4.36
CA SER A 42 11.32 -1.10 5.13
C SER A 42 10.70 -1.57 6.43
N PHE A 43 10.86 -2.85 6.71
CA PHE A 43 10.38 -3.47 7.95
C PHE A 43 11.53 -4.17 8.66
N PRO A 44 11.54 -4.18 10.01
CA PRO A 44 12.66 -4.76 10.76
C PRO A 44 12.75 -6.28 10.65
N ASP A 45 11.62 -6.97 10.42
CA ASP A 45 11.59 -8.43 10.31
C ASP A 45 10.36 -8.91 9.53
N LEU A 46 10.33 -10.21 9.24
CA LEU A 46 9.24 -10.84 8.49
C LEU A 46 7.93 -10.85 9.26
N SER A 47 7.96 -10.81 10.60
CA SER A 47 6.72 -10.81 11.37
C SER A 47 5.96 -9.49 11.19
N TRP A 48 6.64 -8.37 11.03
CA TRP A 48 6.01 -7.10 10.67
C TRP A 48 5.35 -7.17 9.31
N LEU A 49 6.05 -7.74 8.33
CA LEU A 49 5.50 -7.92 6.99
C LEU A 49 4.24 -8.79 7.04
N SER A 50 4.25 -9.87 7.82
CA SER A 50 3.09 -10.76 7.97
C SER A 50 1.87 -10.06 8.58
N LYS A 51 2.10 -9.08 9.45
CA LYS A 51 1.01 -8.28 10.03
C LYS A 51 0.43 -7.30 9.02
N ILE A 52 1.29 -6.68 8.21
CA ILE A 52 0.86 -5.67 7.24
C ILE A 52 0.23 -6.33 6.02
N LEU A 53 0.82 -7.41 5.52
CA LEU A 53 0.33 -8.16 4.36
C LEU A 53 -0.13 -9.55 4.78
N SER A 54 -1.12 -9.61 5.67
CA SER A 54 -1.76 -10.87 6.05
C SER A 54 -2.55 -11.45 4.85
N PRO A 55 -2.93 -12.73 4.90
CA PRO A 55 -3.78 -13.30 3.85
C PRO A 55 -5.08 -12.52 3.61
N GLU A 56 -5.70 -12.01 4.68
CA GLU A 56 -6.91 -11.20 4.56
C GLU A 56 -6.66 -9.89 3.84
N ARG A 57 -5.52 -9.23 4.14
CA ARG A 57 -5.16 -7.96 3.48
C ARG A 57 -4.75 -8.16 2.03
N LEU A 58 -4.07 -9.26 1.72
CA LEU A 58 -3.79 -9.61 0.32
C LEU A 58 -5.07 -9.83 -0.46
N ARG A 59 -6.06 -10.47 0.15
CA ARG A 59 -7.37 -10.67 -0.47
C ARG A 59 -8.08 -9.34 -0.71
N ILE A 60 -7.95 -8.38 0.22
CA ILE A 60 -8.46 -7.02 0.03
C ILE A 60 -7.83 -6.39 -1.20
N ILE A 61 -6.50 -6.43 -1.31
CA ILE A 61 -5.76 -5.87 -2.44
C ILE A 61 -6.21 -6.51 -3.75
N GLN A 62 -6.31 -7.83 -3.79
CA GLN A 62 -6.76 -8.57 -4.97
C GLN A 62 -8.18 -8.20 -5.37
N THR A 63 -9.08 -8.05 -4.41
CA THR A 63 -10.47 -7.69 -4.66
C THR A 63 -10.59 -6.27 -5.19
N ILE A 64 -9.83 -5.33 -4.62
CA ILE A 64 -9.80 -3.95 -5.12
C ILE A 64 -9.30 -3.90 -6.55
N ARG A 65 -8.23 -4.64 -6.84
CA ARG A 65 -7.65 -4.69 -8.18
C ARG A 65 -8.64 -5.28 -9.20
N ASP A 66 -9.28 -6.37 -8.84
CA ASP A 66 -10.09 -7.16 -9.79
C ASP A 66 -11.51 -6.65 -9.92
N LYS A 67 -12.13 -6.23 -8.83
CA LYS A 67 -13.55 -5.84 -8.80
C LYS A 67 -13.79 -4.33 -8.73
N LYS A 68 -12.78 -3.55 -8.41
CA LYS A 68 -12.83 -2.08 -8.33
C LYS A 68 -14.06 -1.57 -7.57
N PRO A 69 -14.19 -1.91 -6.28
CA PRO A 69 -15.34 -1.47 -5.47
C PRO A 69 -15.40 0.05 -5.37
N GLU A 70 -16.60 0.59 -5.36
CA GLU A 70 -16.81 2.03 -5.29
C GLU A 70 -16.64 2.60 -3.88
N SER A 71 -16.72 1.74 -2.85
CA SER A 71 -16.64 2.15 -1.46
C SER A 71 -16.08 1.02 -0.60
N ILE A 72 -15.67 1.35 0.62
CA ILE A 72 -15.26 0.34 1.60
C ILE A 72 -16.44 -0.58 1.94
N TYR A 73 -17.65 -0.04 1.98
CA TYR A 73 -18.85 -0.83 2.25
C TYR A 73 -19.07 -1.89 1.17
N GLN A 74 -18.96 -1.50 -0.10
CA GLN A 74 -19.08 -2.44 -1.20
C GLN A 74 -17.96 -3.48 -1.18
N LEU A 75 -16.73 -3.06 -0.86
CA LEU A 75 -15.60 -3.98 -0.69
C LEU A 75 -15.91 -5.02 0.38
N ALA A 76 -16.45 -4.59 1.52
CA ALA A 76 -16.82 -5.50 2.60
C ALA A 76 -17.85 -6.53 2.15
N LYS A 77 -18.81 -6.12 1.32
CA LYS A 77 -19.79 -7.04 0.74
C LYS A 77 -19.14 -8.08 -0.16
N PHE A 78 -18.22 -7.66 -1.01
CA PHE A 78 -17.49 -8.59 -1.88
C PHE A 78 -16.67 -9.60 -1.08
N LEU A 79 -16.13 -9.18 0.07
CA LEU A 79 -15.32 -10.04 0.94
C LEU A 79 -16.15 -10.90 1.89
N GLY A 80 -17.43 -10.58 2.08
CA GLY A 80 -18.27 -11.24 3.08
C GLY A 80 -17.81 -10.98 4.51
N ARG A 81 -17.26 -9.80 4.77
CA ARG A 81 -16.72 -9.41 6.08
C ARG A 81 -17.43 -8.18 6.62
N ALA A 82 -17.37 -8.00 7.94
CA ALA A 82 -17.96 -6.83 8.59
C ALA A 82 -17.25 -5.54 8.11
N PRO A 83 -18.01 -4.48 7.75
CA PRO A 83 -17.40 -3.23 7.25
C PRO A 83 -16.39 -2.61 8.20
N ALA A 84 -16.60 -2.67 9.52
CA ALA A 84 -15.67 -2.11 10.49
C ALA A 84 -14.29 -2.76 10.43
N ASN A 85 -14.24 -4.08 10.26
CA ASN A 85 -12.97 -4.82 10.17
C ASN A 85 -12.25 -4.53 8.85
N VAL A 86 -13.00 -4.46 7.76
CA VAL A 86 -12.44 -4.12 6.44
C VAL A 86 -11.92 -2.68 6.44
N GLN A 87 -12.66 -1.76 7.05
CA GLN A 87 -12.25 -0.35 7.15
C GLN A 87 -10.90 -0.22 7.87
N LYS A 88 -10.72 -0.94 8.97
CA LYS A 88 -9.45 -0.93 9.71
C LYS A 88 -8.30 -1.41 8.84
N ASP A 89 -8.47 -2.55 8.18
CA ASP A 89 -7.44 -3.12 7.30
C ASP A 89 -7.09 -2.18 6.14
N VAL A 90 -8.10 -1.57 5.53
CA VAL A 90 -7.92 -0.63 4.43
C VAL A 90 -7.17 0.62 4.87
N HIS A 91 -7.53 1.19 6.04
CA HIS A 91 -6.82 2.36 6.56
C HIS A 91 -5.37 2.04 6.90
N ASP A 92 -5.09 0.86 7.46
CA ASP A 92 -3.72 0.43 7.73
C ASP A 92 -2.90 0.33 6.43
N LEU A 93 -3.47 -0.28 5.39
CA LEU A 93 -2.80 -0.38 4.09
C LEU A 93 -2.59 0.99 3.45
N ALA A 94 -3.53 1.92 3.64
CA ALA A 94 -3.42 3.28 3.12
C ALA A 94 -2.32 4.08 3.82
N GLU A 95 -2.08 3.85 5.11
CA GLU A 95 -0.98 4.47 5.82
C GLU A 95 0.38 4.12 5.22
N TYR A 96 0.54 2.90 4.72
CA TYR A 96 1.76 2.46 4.04
C TYR A 96 1.77 2.82 2.56
N LYS A 97 0.74 3.51 2.06
CA LYS A 97 0.60 3.92 0.66
C LYS A 97 0.47 2.72 -0.30
N ILE A 98 0.15 1.56 0.22
CA ILE A 98 -0.14 0.36 -0.58
C ILE A 98 -1.48 0.53 -1.30
N ILE A 99 -2.47 1.13 -0.62
CA ILE A 99 -3.76 1.50 -1.19
C ILE A 99 -3.94 3.01 -1.08
N GLU A 100 -4.64 3.60 -2.01
CA GLU A 100 -5.07 4.98 -1.95
C GLU A 100 -6.57 5.03 -1.63
N LEU A 101 -6.96 5.97 -0.76
CA LEU A 101 -8.36 6.23 -0.44
C LEU A 101 -8.74 7.58 -1.00
N LYS A 102 -9.64 7.59 -1.97
CA LYS A 102 -10.15 8.83 -2.57
C LYS A 102 -11.54 9.13 -2.02
N LYS A 103 -11.74 10.38 -1.63
CA LYS A 103 -13.05 10.82 -1.21
C LYS A 103 -13.92 11.03 -2.44
N THR A 104 -15.07 10.36 -2.47
CA THR A 104 -16.05 10.51 -3.54
C THR A 104 -17.39 10.87 -2.94
N ARG A 105 -18.14 11.72 -3.65
CA ARG A 105 -19.49 12.12 -3.25
C ARG A 105 -20.40 12.01 -4.44
N LYS A 106 -21.33 11.08 -4.39
CA LYS A 106 -22.34 10.94 -5.42
C LYS A 106 -23.41 12.02 -5.25
N LYS A 107 -23.97 12.46 -6.38
CA LYS A 107 -25.04 13.45 -6.38
C LYS A 107 -26.20 12.99 -5.48
N GLY A 108 -26.60 13.84 -4.53
CA GLY A 108 -27.66 13.54 -3.58
C GLY A 108 -27.23 12.87 -2.28
N GLN A 109 -25.93 12.55 -2.13
CA GLN A 109 -25.40 11.99 -0.88
C GLN A 109 -24.94 13.09 0.07
N LYS A 110 -25.32 12.96 1.33
CA LYS A 110 -24.92 13.90 2.40
C LYS A 110 -23.49 13.64 2.90
N ARG A 111 -22.98 12.42 2.75
CA ARG A 111 -21.64 12.02 3.23
C ARG A 111 -20.74 11.61 2.07
N GLU A 112 -19.46 11.95 2.20
CA GLU A 112 -18.43 11.47 1.30
C GLU A 112 -18.17 9.99 1.57
N SER A 113 -18.05 9.21 0.49
CA SER A 113 -17.61 7.83 0.57
C SER A 113 -16.13 7.76 0.28
N LEU A 114 -15.44 6.80 0.92
CA LEU A 114 -14.05 6.52 0.60
C LEU A 114 -13.98 5.43 -0.47
N HIS A 115 -13.36 5.78 -1.59
CA HIS A 115 -13.15 4.88 -2.72
C HIS A 115 -11.75 4.29 -2.63
N PRO A 116 -11.60 2.98 -2.36
CA PRO A 116 -10.28 2.37 -2.32
C PRO A 116 -9.76 2.07 -3.71
N GLU A 117 -8.47 2.37 -3.94
CA GLU A 117 -7.80 2.09 -5.21
C GLU A 117 -6.45 1.40 -4.96
N TYR A 118 -6.11 0.47 -5.84
CA TYR A 118 -4.79 -0.14 -5.89
C TYR A 118 -4.16 0.24 -7.23
N ASN A 119 -3.18 1.14 -7.19
CA ASN A 119 -2.61 1.75 -8.39
C ASN A 119 -1.20 1.25 -8.72
N TRP A 120 -0.85 0.08 -8.22
CA TRP A 120 0.43 -0.55 -8.47
C TRP A 120 0.30 -1.68 -9.48
N ASP A 121 1.32 -1.84 -10.32
CA ASP A 121 1.41 -2.98 -11.22
C ASP A 121 1.93 -4.23 -10.50
N GLY A 122 2.61 -4.04 -9.38
CA GLY A 122 3.11 -5.12 -8.57
C GLY A 122 4.05 -4.63 -7.49
N PHE A 123 4.59 -5.56 -6.73
CA PHE A 123 5.61 -5.24 -5.73
C PHE A 123 6.58 -6.40 -5.57
N ASP A 124 7.80 -6.07 -5.12
CA ASP A 124 8.84 -7.04 -4.87
C ASP A 124 9.23 -7.01 -3.38
N ILE A 125 9.62 -8.16 -2.87
CA ILE A 125 10.09 -8.30 -1.49
C ILE A 125 11.54 -8.72 -1.53
N ALA A 126 12.40 -7.93 -0.86
CA ALA A 126 13.82 -8.26 -0.70
C ALA A 126 14.13 -8.57 0.76
N VAL A 127 14.73 -9.72 0.97
CA VAL A 127 15.08 -10.20 2.30
C VAL A 127 16.58 -10.09 2.52
#